data_ec2f0890dd10c053890141d2387dbbaa
#
_entry.id   ec2f0890dd10c053890141d2387dbbaa
#
_cell.length_a   1.000
_cell.length_b   1.000
_cell.length_c   1.000
_cell.angle_alpha   90.00
_cell.angle_beta   90.00
_cell.angle_gamma   90.00
#
_symmetry.space_group_name_H-M   'P 1'
#
loop_
_entity.id
_entity.type
_entity.pdbx_description
1 polymer ?
#
loop_
_entity_poly.entity_id
_entity_poly.type
_entity_poly.pdbx_seq_one_letter_code
_entity_poly.pdbx_strand_id
1 'polypeptide(L)'
;MAAGSSSSKAFVEKEIADNKVVVFSKVYCPFCVKAKRVLDAFKSSGLDYKVIELDQRRDGSQIQSALAAVTGQRTVPNVFVNGKSIGGGDETAYLHSSGKLRELLVECGAISA
;
A
#
# COMPACT_ATOMS: atom_id res chain seq x y z
N MET A 1 20.42 12.48 5.11
CA MET A 1 20.04 13.77 5.65
C MET A 1 18.72 13.68 6.35
N ALA A 2 18.68 14.11 7.57
CA ALA A 2 17.52 13.94 8.41
C ALA A 2 16.28 14.66 7.86
N ALA A 3 16.44 15.86 7.29
CA ALA A 3 15.33 16.64 6.78
C ALA A 3 14.54 15.91 5.69
N GLY A 4 15.24 15.31 4.72
CA GLY A 4 14.59 14.54 3.67
C GLY A 4 13.84 13.34 4.22
N SER A 5 14.46 12.62 5.18
CA SER A 5 13.85 11.46 5.81
C SER A 5 12.61 11.85 6.60
N SER A 6 12.66 12.97 7.34
CA SER A 6 11.51 13.45 8.10
C SER A 6 10.34 13.82 7.20
N SER A 7 10.61 14.52 6.09
CA SER A 7 9.57 14.88 5.12
C SER A 7 8.95 13.65 4.48
N SER A 8 9.76 12.66 4.14
CA SER A 8 9.27 11.45 3.51
C SER A 8 8.45 10.62 4.49
N LYS A 9 8.87 10.55 5.75
CA LYS A 9 8.10 9.87 6.79
C LYS A 9 6.75 10.54 7.00
N ALA A 10 6.72 11.87 7.06
CA ALA A 10 5.48 12.62 7.21
C ALA A 10 4.55 12.39 6.02
N PHE A 11 5.11 12.33 4.81
CA PHE A 11 4.34 12.04 3.62
C PHE A 11 3.68 10.65 3.71
N VAL A 12 4.46 9.63 4.08
CA VAL A 12 3.94 8.28 4.24
C VAL A 12 2.82 8.24 5.27
N GLU A 13 3.06 8.84 6.44
CA GLU A 13 2.09 8.83 7.53
C GLU A 13 0.78 9.52 7.12
N LYS A 14 0.88 10.63 6.39
CA LYS A 14 -0.29 11.33 5.90
C LYS A 14 -1.08 10.49 4.89
N GLU A 15 -0.37 9.87 3.95
CA GLU A 15 -1.04 9.08 2.92
C GLU A 15 -1.78 7.87 3.51
N ILE A 16 -1.17 7.19 4.46
CA ILE A 16 -1.82 6.03 5.07
C ILE A 16 -2.93 6.43 6.04
N ALA A 17 -2.90 7.65 6.57
CA ALA A 17 -3.97 8.16 7.42
C ALA A 17 -5.17 8.65 6.59
N ASP A 18 -4.90 9.25 5.42
CA ASP A 18 -5.94 9.86 4.60
C ASP A 18 -6.66 8.87 3.69
N ASN A 19 -6.09 7.70 3.47
CA ASN A 19 -6.65 6.71 2.54
C ASN A 19 -6.80 5.37 3.24
N LYS A 20 -7.97 4.75 3.09
CA LYS A 20 -8.22 3.45 3.70
C LYS A 20 -7.35 2.35 3.11
N VAL A 21 -7.00 2.46 1.83
CA VAL A 21 -6.13 1.51 1.16
C VAL A 21 -5.12 2.29 0.31
N VAL A 22 -3.84 2.03 0.51
CA VAL A 22 -2.74 2.67 -0.23
C VAL A 22 -1.75 1.61 -0.65
N VAL A 23 -1.27 1.69 -1.87
CA VAL A 23 -0.22 0.81 -2.38
C VAL A 23 0.98 1.67 -2.76
N PHE A 24 2.11 1.43 -2.11
CA PHE A 24 3.39 2.00 -2.54
C PHE A 24 4.01 1.01 -3.51
N SER A 25 4.30 1.45 -4.72
CA SER A 25 4.51 0.60 -5.87
C SER A 25 5.64 1.13 -6.76
N LYS A 26 6.04 0.32 -7.73
CA LYS A 26 6.81 0.78 -8.89
C LYS A 26 6.15 0.20 -10.13
N VAL A 27 6.06 1.00 -11.17
CA VAL A 27 5.27 0.66 -12.36
C VAL A 27 5.70 -0.66 -12.99
N TYR A 28 7.02 -0.91 -13.04
CA TYR A 28 7.58 -2.08 -13.70
C TYR A 28 7.59 -3.35 -12.85
N CYS A 29 7.23 -3.27 -11.60
CA CYS A 29 7.39 -4.37 -10.64
C CYS A 29 6.27 -5.41 -10.78
N PRO A 30 6.60 -6.68 -11.10
CA PRO A 30 5.57 -7.73 -11.25
C PRO A 30 4.74 -7.97 -9.99
N PHE A 31 5.37 -7.92 -8.81
CA PHE A 31 4.64 -8.09 -7.55
C PHE A 31 3.72 -6.91 -7.27
N CYS A 32 4.09 -5.71 -7.72
CA CYS A 32 3.22 -4.54 -7.64
C CYS A 32 1.99 -4.72 -8.52
N VAL A 33 2.18 -5.23 -9.74
CA VAL A 33 1.09 -5.54 -10.66
C VAL A 33 0.16 -6.58 -10.03
N LYS A 34 0.73 -7.60 -9.40
CA LYS A 34 -0.03 -8.65 -8.72
C LYS A 34 -0.91 -8.08 -7.62
N ALA A 35 -0.35 -7.24 -6.75
CA ALA A 35 -1.11 -6.62 -5.66
C ALA A 35 -2.25 -5.75 -6.20
N LYS A 36 -1.98 -4.96 -7.23
CA LYS A 36 -3.00 -4.09 -7.83
C LYS A 36 -4.13 -4.91 -8.46
N ARG A 37 -3.82 -6.03 -9.11
CA ARG A 37 -4.85 -6.91 -9.67
C ARG A 37 -5.76 -7.48 -8.60
N VAL A 38 -5.18 -7.88 -7.47
CA VAL A 38 -5.97 -8.38 -6.35
C VAL A 38 -6.94 -7.30 -5.86
N LEU A 39 -6.43 -6.09 -5.65
CA LEU A 39 -7.27 -4.98 -5.18
C LEU A 39 -8.32 -4.57 -6.21
N ASP A 40 -7.98 -4.62 -7.50
CA ASP A 40 -8.92 -4.30 -8.57
C ASP A 40 -10.14 -5.22 -8.57
N ALA A 41 -9.99 -6.44 -8.07
CA ALA A 41 -11.11 -7.38 -7.96
C ALA A 41 -12.21 -6.85 -7.03
N PHE A 42 -11.89 -5.90 -6.15
CA PHE A 42 -12.87 -5.33 -5.21
C PHE A 42 -13.46 -4.00 -5.69
N LYS A 43 -13.10 -3.53 -6.87
CA LYS A 43 -13.64 -2.26 -7.39
C LYS A 43 -15.15 -2.31 -7.55
N SER A 44 -15.69 -3.45 -7.96
CA SER A 44 -17.12 -3.61 -8.10
C SER A 44 -17.84 -3.58 -6.74
N SER A 45 -17.12 -3.80 -5.66
CA SER A 45 -17.66 -3.69 -4.30
C SER A 45 -17.46 -2.31 -3.70
N GLY A 46 -16.96 -1.36 -4.49
CA GLY A 46 -16.79 0.03 -4.08
C GLY A 46 -15.40 0.41 -3.65
N LEU A 47 -14.41 -0.47 -3.83
CA LEU A 47 -13.05 -0.15 -3.41
C LEU A 47 -12.47 0.98 -4.25
N ASP A 48 -11.98 2.01 -3.57
CA ASP A 48 -11.19 3.08 -4.14
C ASP A 48 -9.88 3.09 -3.37
N TYR A 49 -8.76 2.82 -4.04
CA TYR A 49 -7.47 2.77 -3.37
C TYR A 49 -6.48 3.66 -4.09
N LYS A 50 -5.53 4.19 -3.32
CA LYS A 50 -4.51 5.08 -3.86
C LYS A 50 -3.24 4.31 -4.19
N VAL A 51 -2.64 4.61 -5.34
CA VAL A 51 -1.36 4.04 -5.76
C VAL A 51 -0.34 5.16 -5.78
N ILE A 52 0.82 4.92 -5.17
CA ILE A 52 1.93 5.86 -5.19
C ILE A 52 3.09 5.14 -5.85
N GLU A 53 3.40 5.55 -7.09
CA GLU A 53 4.45 4.94 -7.89
C GLU A 53 5.78 5.63 -7.58
N LEU A 54 6.63 4.95 -6.83
CA LEU A 54 7.89 5.52 -6.35
C LEU A 54 8.88 5.82 -7.47
N ASP A 55 8.85 5.03 -8.55
CA ASP A 55 9.73 5.26 -9.69
C ASP A 55 9.30 6.46 -10.56
N GLN A 56 8.14 7.03 -10.28
CA GLN A 56 7.63 8.21 -10.96
C GLN A 56 7.87 9.50 -10.16
N ARG A 57 8.59 9.43 -9.06
CA ARG A 57 8.79 10.54 -8.14
C ARG A 57 10.28 10.78 -7.90
N ARG A 58 10.65 12.07 -7.74
CA ARG A 58 12.02 12.42 -7.39
C ARG A 58 12.43 11.91 -6.02
N ASP A 59 11.46 11.87 -5.10
CA ASP A 59 11.70 11.46 -3.71
C ASP A 59 11.38 9.99 -3.48
N GLY A 60 11.26 9.19 -4.54
CA GLY A 60 10.88 7.79 -4.41
C GLY A 60 11.77 6.97 -3.49
N SER A 61 13.09 7.15 -3.59
CA SER A 61 14.01 6.38 -2.74
C SER A 61 13.92 6.81 -1.27
N GLN A 62 13.70 8.09 -1.00
CA GLN A 62 13.52 8.56 0.36
C GLN A 62 12.21 8.01 0.96
N ILE A 63 11.14 7.95 0.16
CA ILE A 63 9.88 7.36 0.59
C ILE A 63 10.08 5.88 0.88
N GLN A 64 10.81 5.17 0.02
CA GLN A 64 11.09 3.75 0.23
C GLN A 64 11.85 3.52 1.53
N SER A 65 12.82 4.37 1.84
CA SER A 65 13.55 4.32 3.11
C SER A 65 12.63 4.59 4.30
N ALA A 66 11.72 5.56 4.17
CA ALA A 66 10.75 5.87 5.21
C ALA A 66 9.81 4.69 5.46
N LEU A 67 9.37 4.02 4.39
CA LEU A 67 8.54 2.82 4.53
C LEU A 67 9.27 1.72 5.29
N ALA A 68 10.56 1.53 5.01
CA ALA A 68 11.36 0.55 5.73
C ALA A 68 11.43 0.88 7.21
N ALA A 69 11.56 2.16 7.54
CA ALA A 69 11.60 2.60 8.94
C ALA A 69 10.26 2.40 9.65
N VAL A 70 9.16 2.62 8.95
CA VAL A 70 7.82 2.51 9.53
C VAL A 70 7.35 1.06 9.63
N THR A 71 7.65 0.24 8.64
CA THR A 71 7.08 -1.12 8.55
C THR A 71 8.09 -2.23 8.70
N GLY A 72 9.39 -1.94 8.60
CA GLY A 72 10.42 -2.97 8.53
C GLY A 72 10.56 -3.59 7.15
N GLN A 73 9.73 -3.20 6.19
CA GLN A 73 9.77 -3.74 4.83
C GLN A 73 10.31 -2.68 3.88
N ARG A 74 11.45 -2.97 3.23
CA ARG A 74 12.07 -2.06 2.26
C ARG A 74 11.54 -2.26 0.84
N THR A 75 11.02 -3.44 0.52
CA THR A 75 10.61 -3.80 -0.83
C THR A 75 9.24 -3.26 -1.20
N VAL A 76 8.98 -3.12 -2.50
CA VAL A 76 7.64 -2.81 -3.03
C VAL A 76 7.08 -4.08 -3.69
N PRO A 77 5.77 -4.23 -3.73
CA PRO A 77 4.77 -3.30 -3.22
C PRO A 77 4.72 -3.35 -1.70
N ASN A 78 4.25 -2.28 -1.10
CA ASN A 78 3.92 -2.25 0.31
C ASN A 78 2.48 -1.77 0.40
N VAL A 79 1.58 -2.66 0.81
CA VAL A 79 0.14 -2.43 0.78
C VAL A 79 -0.36 -2.10 2.18
N PHE A 80 -1.09 -1.01 2.31
CA PHE A 80 -1.66 -0.59 3.58
C PHE A 80 -3.17 -0.67 3.53
N VAL A 81 -3.76 -1.24 4.57
CA VAL A 81 -5.21 -1.26 4.78
C VAL A 81 -5.47 -0.68 6.15
N ASN A 82 -6.25 0.37 6.20
CA ASN A 82 -6.62 1.06 7.44
C ASN A 82 -5.39 1.45 8.26
N GLY A 83 -4.37 1.98 7.59
CA GLY A 83 -3.15 2.46 8.23
C GLY A 83 -2.12 1.41 8.60
N LYS A 84 -2.38 0.13 8.30
CA LYS A 84 -1.48 -0.97 8.65
C LYS A 84 -0.97 -1.66 7.40
N SER A 85 0.34 -1.93 7.36
CA SER A 85 0.92 -2.69 6.26
C SER A 85 0.46 -4.14 6.33
N ILE A 86 -0.04 -4.65 5.20
CA ILE A 86 -0.40 -6.06 5.08
C ILE A 86 0.67 -6.83 4.29
N GLY A 87 1.75 -6.15 3.88
CA GLY A 87 2.88 -6.78 3.21
C GLY A 87 2.94 -6.48 1.73
N GLY A 88 3.53 -7.40 0.99
CA GLY A 88 3.75 -7.26 -0.44
C GLY A 88 2.71 -7.98 -1.29
N GLY A 89 3.12 -8.30 -2.54
CA GLY A 89 2.21 -8.92 -3.50
C GLY A 89 1.75 -10.32 -3.11
N ASP A 90 2.67 -11.14 -2.60
CA ASP A 90 2.32 -12.51 -2.19
C ASP A 90 1.42 -12.52 -0.97
N GLU A 91 1.72 -11.68 0.03
CA GLU A 91 0.88 -11.57 1.21
C GLU A 91 -0.52 -11.09 0.85
N THR A 92 -0.61 -10.09 -0.03
CA THR A 92 -1.92 -9.57 -0.47
C THR A 92 -2.72 -10.66 -1.19
N ALA A 93 -2.08 -11.42 -2.07
CA ALA A 93 -2.74 -12.51 -2.79
C ALA A 93 -3.20 -13.61 -1.84
N TYR A 94 -2.37 -13.95 -0.85
CA TYR A 94 -2.72 -14.95 0.15
C TYR A 94 -3.94 -14.52 0.97
N LEU A 95 -3.95 -13.27 1.43
CA LEU A 95 -5.08 -12.75 2.19
C LEU A 95 -6.36 -12.75 1.35
N HIS A 96 -6.21 -12.48 0.06
CA HIS A 96 -7.36 -12.52 -0.85
C HIS A 96 -7.90 -13.95 -0.97
N SER A 97 -7.04 -14.93 -1.24
CA SER A 97 -7.48 -16.31 -1.45
C SER A 97 -8.05 -16.94 -0.17
N SER A 98 -7.61 -16.49 0.99
CA SER A 98 -8.13 -17.00 2.28
C SER A 98 -9.43 -16.31 2.71
N GLY A 99 -9.87 -15.26 2.01
CA GLY A 99 -11.04 -14.48 2.39
C GLY A 99 -10.74 -13.38 3.42
N LYS A 100 -9.54 -13.35 3.96
CA LYS A 100 -9.18 -12.40 5.01
C LYS A 100 -9.12 -10.96 4.49
N LEU A 101 -8.70 -10.77 3.25
CA LEU A 101 -8.61 -9.43 2.68
C LEU A 101 -9.99 -8.77 2.61
N ARG A 102 -11.01 -9.52 2.19
CA ARG A 102 -12.37 -8.98 2.17
C ARG A 102 -12.81 -8.55 3.56
N GLU A 103 -12.52 -9.37 4.59
CA GLU A 103 -12.87 -9.02 5.97
C GLU A 103 -12.22 -7.70 6.38
N LEU A 104 -10.93 -7.53 6.09
CA LEU A 104 -10.21 -6.31 6.43
C LEU A 104 -10.80 -5.09 5.72
N LEU A 105 -11.15 -5.24 4.45
CA LEU A 105 -11.72 -4.13 3.66
C LEU A 105 -13.11 -3.76 4.13
N VAL A 106 -13.92 -4.74 4.51
CA VAL A 106 -15.26 -4.48 5.07
C VAL A 106 -15.15 -3.80 6.42
N GLU A 107 -14.28 -4.31 7.29
CA GLU A 107 -14.12 -3.77 8.64
C GLU A 107 -13.76 -2.29 8.67
N CYS A 108 -12.93 -1.85 7.75
CA CYS A 108 -12.54 -0.43 7.69
C CYS A 108 -13.48 0.41 6.82
N GLY A 109 -14.51 -0.20 6.25
CA GLY A 109 -15.47 0.52 5.41
C GLY A 109 -14.95 0.85 4.01
N ALA A 110 -13.90 0.17 3.56
CA ALA A 110 -13.35 0.40 2.22
C ALA A 110 -14.24 -0.22 1.14
N ILE A 111 -14.96 -1.28 1.48
CA ILE A 111 -15.97 -1.90 0.59
C ILE A 111 -17.24 -2.20 1.37
N SER A 112 -18.32 -2.42 0.64
CA SER A 112 -19.60 -2.83 1.22
C SER A 112 -19.57 -4.31 1.58
N ALA A 113 -20.27 -4.65 2.63
CA ALA A 113 -20.39 -6.04 3.09
C ALA A 113 -21.17 -6.93 2.11
#